data_61c3370d9b76f1091a3afcf1727cc829
#
_entry.id   61c3370d9b76f1091a3afcf1727cc829
#
_cell.length_a   1.000
_cell.length_b   1.000
_cell.length_c   1.000
_cell.angle_alpha   90.00
_cell.angle_beta   90.00
_cell.angle_gamma   90.00
#
_symmetry.space_group_name_H-M   'P 1'
#
loop_
_entity.id
_entity.type
_entity.pdbx_description
1 polymer ?
#
loop_
_entity_poly.entity_id
_entity_poly.type
_entity_poly.pdbx_seq_one_letter_code
_entity_poly.pdbx_strand_id
1 'polypeptide(L)'
;WCQPGYLTNRIHIADAASLCRHLVQRCLTETPLPPRVIGVDGEGADMADVLTWCREQLGVAAKPAAEIQPPKGKKCRSILFESLAFTCQYPDFRTGYRDQLPQKDTL
;
A
#
# COMPACT_ATOMS: atom_id res chain seq x y z
N TRP A 1 -4.91 -15.30 8.19
CA TRP A 1 -3.86 -15.76 9.12
C TRP A 1 -2.47 -15.43 8.60
N CYS A 2 -1.68 -14.72 9.39
CA CYS A 2 -0.37 -14.29 8.96
C CYS A 2 0.58 -14.15 10.16
N GLN A 3 1.80 -14.66 10.01
CA GLN A 3 2.84 -14.56 11.04
C GLN A 3 3.52 -13.19 10.97
N PRO A 4 3.96 -12.62 12.12
CA PRO A 4 4.80 -11.42 12.12
C PRO A 4 6.07 -11.59 11.28
N GLY A 5 6.54 -10.52 10.67
CA GLY A 5 7.74 -10.52 9.86
C GLY A 5 7.51 -10.73 8.37
N TYR A 6 6.26 -10.87 7.91
CA TYR A 6 5.97 -11.01 6.50
C TYR A 6 5.75 -9.64 5.85
N LEU A 7 6.76 -9.16 5.15
CA LEU A 7 6.72 -7.84 4.51
C LEU A 7 5.88 -7.87 3.24
N THR A 8 4.97 -6.90 3.12
CA THR A 8 4.07 -6.78 1.97
C THR A 8 4.07 -5.36 1.42
N ASN A 9 3.71 -5.23 0.16
CA ASN A 9 3.61 -3.96 -0.53
C ASN A 9 2.26 -3.88 -1.22
N ARG A 10 1.73 -2.66 -1.37
CA ARG A 10 0.42 -2.44 -1.97
C ARG A 10 0.30 -1.05 -2.55
N ILE A 11 -0.77 -0.85 -3.30
CA ILE A 11 -1.19 0.45 -3.75
C ILE A 11 -2.72 0.47 -3.76
N HIS A 12 -3.32 1.58 -3.36
CA HIS A 12 -4.77 1.76 -3.46
C HIS A 12 -5.19 1.78 -4.93
N ILE A 13 -6.35 1.20 -5.24
CA ILE A 13 -6.83 1.09 -6.62
C ILE A 13 -6.96 2.46 -7.31
N ALA A 14 -7.40 3.49 -6.57
CA ALA A 14 -7.49 4.84 -7.10
C ALA A 14 -6.10 5.39 -7.48
N ASP A 15 -5.10 5.10 -6.67
CA ASP A 15 -3.72 5.51 -6.96
C ASP A 15 -3.12 4.71 -8.11
N ALA A 16 -3.47 3.43 -8.23
CA ALA A 16 -3.04 2.62 -9.37
C ALA A 16 -3.61 3.19 -10.68
N ALA A 17 -4.89 3.57 -10.69
CA ALA A 17 -5.52 4.19 -11.84
C ALA A 17 -4.89 5.55 -12.19
N SER A 18 -4.65 6.38 -11.17
CA SER A 18 -3.99 7.67 -11.35
C SER A 18 -2.56 7.53 -11.86
N LEU A 19 -1.85 6.52 -11.40
CA LEU A 19 -0.50 6.21 -11.89
C LEU A 19 -0.53 5.84 -13.38
N CYS A 20 -1.45 4.98 -13.78
CA CYS A 20 -1.59 4.62 -15.20
C CYS A 20 -1.86 5.85 -16.05
N ARG A 21 -2.76 6.72 -15.61
CA ARG A 21 -3.05 7.98 -16.29
C ARG A 21 -1.81 8.87 -16.39
N HIS A 22 -1.08 9.00 -15.31
CA HIS A 22 0.14 9.80 -15.26
C HIS A 22 1.19 9.29 -16.25
N LEU A 23 1.40 7.98 -16.30
CA LEU A 23 2.35 7.35 -17.22
C LEU A 23 1.93 7.54 -18.68
N VAL A 24 0.65 7.40 -18.99
CA VAL A 24 0.14 7.64 -20.34
C VAL A 24 0.37 9.09 -20.76
N GLN A 25 0.08 10.05 -19.88
CA GLN A 25 0.32 11.46 -20.16
C GLN A 25 1.79 11.77 -20.42
N ARG A 26 2.68 11.13 -19.64
CA ARG A 26 4.12 11.29 -19.84
C ARG A 26 4.57 10.71 -21.19
N CYS A 27 4.02 9.58 -21.59
CA CYS A 27 4.28 9.01 -22.92
C CYS A 27 3.82 9.94 -24.04
N LEU A 28 2.64 10.54 -23.90
CA LEU A 28 2.09 11.45 -24.91
C LEU A 28 2.88 12.75 -25.05
N THR A 29 3.56 13.17 -24.01
CA THR A 29 4.42 14.37 -24.03
C THR A 29 5.87 14.08 -24.40
N GLU A 30 6.14 12.85 -24.85
CA GLU A 30 7.48 12.38 -25.24
C GLU A 30 8.52 12.50 -24.12
N THR A 31 8.05 12.52 -22.86
CA THR A 31 8.95 12.55 -21.72
C THR A 31 9.54 11.17 -21.50
N PRO A 32 10.87 11.04 -21.40
CA PRO A 32 11.49 9.72 -21.17
C PRO A 32 10.97 9.07 -19.90
N LEU A 33 10.60 7.79 -20.01
CA LEU A 33 10.16 6.98 -18.88
C LEU A 33 11.13 5.82 -18.68
N PRO A 34 11.34 5.38 -17.42
CA PRO A 34 12.06 4.14 -17.19
C PRO A 34 11.27 2.96 -17.78
N PRO A 35 11.95 1.88 -18.20
CA PRO A 35 11.26 0.73 -18.83
C PRO A 35 10.35 -0.03 -17.88
N ARG A 36 10.54 0.15 -16.57
CA ARG A 36 9.75 -0.52 -15.54
C ARG A 36 9.49 0.44 -14.39
N VAL A 37 8.27 0.40 -13.87
CA VAL A 37 7.85 1.17 -12.71
C VAL A 37 7.11 0.24 -11.75
N ILE A 38 7.52 0.25 -10.49
CA ILE A 38 6.83 -0.50 -9.45
C ILE A 38 5.76 0.39 -8.86
N GLY A 39 4.49 -0.02 -9.02
CA GLY A 39 3.35 0.70 -8.45
C GLY A 39 3.10 0.27 -7.02
N VAL A 40 3.71 0.95 -6.07
CA VAL A 40 3.49 0.74 -4.64
C VAL A 40 3.25 2.08 -3.97
N ASP A 41 2.57 2.06 -2.81
CA ASP A 41 2.44 3.26 -1.98
C ASP A 41 3.78 3.57 -1.29
N GLY A 42 3.79 4.61 -0.46
CA GLY A 42 5.02 5.08 0.16
C GLY A 42 5.58 4.18 1.26
N GLU A 43 4.85 3.14 1.66
CA GLU A 43 5.22 2.38 2.86
C GLU A 43 4.91 0.90 2.72
N GLY A 44 5.96 0.08 2.62
CA GLY A 44 5.85 -1.37 2.81
C GLY A 44 5.52 -1.68 4.26
N ALA A 45 4.71 -2.70 4.51
CA ALA A 45 4.27 -3.02 5.86
C ALA A 45 4.29 -4.52 6.12
N ASP A 46 4.49 -4.88 7.39
CA ASP A 46 4.32 -6.25 7.85
C ASP A 46 2.83 -6.62 7.78
N MET A 47 2.53 -7.76 7.18
CA MET A 47 1.14 -8.21 7.02
C MET A 47 0.42 -8.39 8.37
N ALA A 48 1.15 -8.78 9.41
CA ALA A 48 0.58 -8.89 10.75
C ALA A 48 0.11 -7.52 11.27
N ASP A 49 0.86 -6.46 11.01
CA ASP A 49 0.48 -5.09 11.39
C ASP A 49 -0.75 -4.64 10.62
N VAL A 50 -0.82 -4.95 9.34
CA VAL A 50 -1.98 -4.63 8.49
C VAL A 50 -3.24 -5.31 9.03
N LEU A 51 -3.17 -6.60 9.30
CA LEU A 51 -4.30 -7.36 9.81
C LEU A 51 -4.74 -6.90 11.20
N THR A 52 -3.79 -6.60 12.07
CA THR A 52 -4.07 -6.07 13.41
C THR A 52 -4.81 -4.75 13.31
N TRP A 53 -4.33 -3.84 12.49
CA TRP A 53 -4.97 -2.55 12.27
C TRP A 53 -6.39 -2.73 11.71
N CYS A 54 -6.58 -3.60 10.72
CA CYS A 54 -7.90 -3.86 10.14
C CYS A 54 -8.88 -4.42 11.19
N ARG A 55 -8.42 -5.35 12.03
CA ARG A 55 -9.24 -5.88 13.12
C ARG A 55 -9.66 -4.80 14.09
N GLU A 56 -8.76 -3.90 14.46
CA GLU A 56 -9.08 -2.77 15.33
C GLU A 56 -10.16 -1.88 14.71
N GLN A 57 -10.04 -1.60 13.41
CA GLN A 57 -11.03 -0.77 12.72
C GLN A 57 -12.40 -1.44 12.63
N LEU A 58 -12.43 -2.76 12.51
CA LEU A 58 -13.67 -3.54 12.43
C LEU A 58 -14.24 -3.93 13.80
N GLY A 59 -13.49 -3.66 14.87
CA GLY A 59 -13.91 -4.06 16.23
C GLY A 59 -13.81 -5.56 16.47
N VAL A 60 -12.99 -6.27 15.71
CA VAL A 60 -12.77 -7.70 15.86
C VAL A 60 -11.62 -7.94 16.83
N ALA A 61 -11.78 -8.92 17.72
CA ALA A 61 -10.75 -9.25 18.69
C ALA A 61 -9.43 -9.64 18.01
N ALA A 62 -8.32 -9.10 18.51
CA ALA A 62 -7.01 -9.46 18.03
C ALA A 62 -6.67 -10.91 18.40
N LYS A 63 -6.01 -11.61 17.48
CA LYS A 63 -5.44 -12.92 17.82
C LYS A 63 -4.16 -12.74 18.61
N PRO A 64 -3.82 -13.71 19.50
CA PRO A 64 -2.54 -13.69 20.20
C PRO A 64 -1.38 -13.57 19.21
N ALA A 65 -0.36 -12.79 19.57
CA ALA A 65 0.83 -12.68 18.75
C ALA A 65 1.51 -14.05 18.60
N ALA A 66 1.78 -14.45 17.36
CA ALA A 66 2.61 -15.61 17.09
C ALA A 66 4.08 -15.27 17.39
N GLU A 67 4.94 -16.32 17.49
CA GLU A 67 6.37 -16.10 17.65
C GLU A 67 6.92 -15.17 16.56
N ILE A 68 7.85 -14.29 16.96
CA ILE A 68 8.53 -13.41 16.03
C ILE A 68 9.40 -14.27 15.11
N GLN A 69 9.10 -14.24 13.82
CA GLN A 69 9.87 -14.91 12.80
C GLN A 69 10.84 -13.93 12.14
N PRO A 70 11.95 -14.41 11.56
CA PRO A 70 12.79 -13.55 10.72
C PRO A 70 11.97 -12.91 9.62
N PRO A 71 12.27 -11.65 9.23
CA PRO A 71 11.54 -10.97 8.17
C PRO A 71 11.55 -11.78 6.87
N LYS A 72 10.37 -11.92 6.26
CA LYS A 72 10.17 -12.53 4.95
C LYS A 72 9.54 -11.51 4.02
N GLY A 73 9.73 -11.71 2.73
CA GLY A 73 9.24 -10.76 1.75
C GLY A 73 10.19 -9.59 1.58
N LYS A 74 9.76 -8.62 0.81
CA LYS A 74 10.58 -7.45 0.47
C LYS A 74 9.78 -6.18 0.63
N LYS A 75 10.44 -5.13 1.10
CA LYS A 75 9.91 -3.78 0.97
C LYS A 75 10.35 -3.23 -0.38
N CYS A 76 9.39 -2.91 -1.22
CA CYS A 76 9.67 -2.28 -2.49
C CYS A 76 9.71 -0.77 -2.32
N ARG A 77 10.74 -0.15 -2.87
CA ARG A 77 10.83 1.30 -2.96
C ARG A 77 10.50 1.69 -4.39
N SER A 78 9.57 2.62 -4.54
CA SER A 78 9.21 3.11 -5.85
C SER A 78 9.93 4.41 -6.16
N ILE A 79 10.26 4.61 -7.43
CA ILE A 79 10.81 5.88 -7.94
C ILE A 79 9.72 6.92 -8.23
N LEU A 80 8.46 6.63 -7.88
CA LEU A 80 7.31 7.45 -8.27
C LEU A 80 7.44 8.90 -7.83
N PHE A 81 7.85 9.13 -6.57
CA PHE A 81 7.93 10.46 -6.01
C PHE A 81 9.10 11.26 -6.55
N GLU A 82 10.26 10.61 -6.68
CA GLU A 82 11.52 11.29 -7.02
C GLU A 82 11.68 11.51 -8.53
N SER A 83 11.41 10.47 -9.32
CA SER A 83 11.71 10.48 -10.75
C SER A 83 10.51 10.79 -11.63
N LEU A 84 9.30 10.50 -11.19
CA LEU A 84 8.09 10.67 -11.98
C LEU A 84 7.18 11.78 -11.47
N ALA A 85 7.52 12.44 -10.38
CA ALA A 85 6.73 13.49 -9.75
C ALA A 85 5.28 13.07 -9.51
N PHE A 86 5.07 11.82 -9.13
CA PHE A 86 3.76 11.26 -8.81
C PHE A 86 3.60 11.10 -7.30
N THR A 87 2.47 11.52 -6.77
CA THR A 87 2.16 11.42 -5.35
C THR A 87 0.88 10.61 -5.15
N CYS A 88 0.93 9.62 -4.27
CA CYS A 88 -0.24 8.83 -3.91
C CYS A 88 -1.20 9.64 -3.06
N GLN A 89 -2.51 9.53 -3.35
CA GLN A 89 -3.57 10.06 -2.51
C GLN A 89 -3.69 9.25 -1.22
N TYR A 90 -3.39 7.96 -1.29
CA TYR A 90 -3.42 7.03 -0.17
C TYR A 90 -2.00 6.50 0.08
N PRO A 91 -1.15 7.24 0.81
CA PRO A 91 0.28 6.94 0.89
C PRO A 91 0.65 5.75 1.76
N ASP A 92 -0.30 5.21 2.54
CA ASP A 92 -0.06 4.04 3.39
C ASP A 92 -1.30 3.14 3.43
N PHE A 93 -1.15 1.95 4.03
CA PHE A 93 -2.27 1.00 4.09
C PHE A 93 -3.43 1.52 4.95
N ARG A 94 -3.15 2.34 5.95
CA ARG A 94 -4.18 2.87 6.84
C ARG A 94 -5.12 3.81 6.10
N THR A 95 -4.58 4.73 5.35
CA THR A 95 -5.39 5.65 4.54
C THR A 95 -6.16 4.91 3.46
N GLY A 96 -5.53 3.93 2.80
CA GLY A 96 -6.15 3.15 1.73
C GLY A 96 -7.30 2.28 2.23
N TYR A 97 -7.07 1.49 3.27
CA TYR A 97 -8.10 0.61 3.80
C TYR A 97 -9.20 1.36 4.54
N ARG A 98 -8.89 2.50 5.17
CA ARG A 98 -9.91 3.34 5.80
C ARG A 98 -10.98 3.77 4.81
N ASP A 99 -10.58 4.07 3.58
CA ASP A 99 -11.51 4.40 2.50
C ASP A 99 -12.43 3.22 2.13
N GLN A 100 -11.95 1.99 2.26
CA GLN A 100 -12.64 0.78 1.81
C GLN A 100 -13.41 0.06 2.92
N LEU A 101 -13.02 0.25 4.19
CA LEU A 101 -13.66 -0.42 5.30
C LEU A 101 -14.99 0.26 5.69
N PRO A 102 -15.98 -0.51 6.17
CA PRO A 102 -17.22 0.08 6.68
C PRO A 102 -16.90 1.00 7.86
N GLN A 103 -17.58 2.15 7.89
CA GLN A 103 -17.48 3.07 9.02
C GLN A 103 -18.15 2.48 10.25
N LYS A 104 -17.51 2.61 11.42
CA LYS A 104 -18.04 2.08 12.68
C LYS A 104 -19.39 2.68 13.08
N ASP A 105 -19.70 3.87 12.61
CA ASP A 105 -20.86 4.65 13.03
C ASP A 105 -21.95 4.74 11.97
N THR A 106 -21.95 3.87 10.98
CA THR A 106 -23.00 3.79 9.97
C THR A 106 -24.20 2.99 10.49
N LEU A 107 -24.90 3.58 11.40
CA LEU A 107 -26.19 3.06 11.84
C LEU A 107 -27.27 4.05 11.50
#